data_126c5f980e5e249cf5f04e9e87b5e5dd
#
_entry.id   126c5f980e5e249cf5f04e9e87b5e5dd
#
_cell.length_a   1.000
_cell.length_b   1.000
_cell.length_c   1.000
_cell.angle_alpha   90.00
_cell.angle_beta   90.00
_cell.angle_gamma   90.00
#
_symmetry.space_group_name_H-M   'P 1'
#
loop_
_entity.id
_entity.type
_entity.pdbx_description
1 polymer ?
#
loop_
_entity_poly.entity_id
_entity_poly.type
_entity_poly.pdbx_seq_one_letter_code
_entity_poly.pdbx_strand_id
1 'polypeptide(L)'
;MKLHSQISEDKVKKILDEFQGEIYQRPPLRSSVKRKLRTRTIYYIDLMEMQERNVLFKVGCEAGTYIRKLCYDIGEVLGCGAHMQELRRTRAGPFTEDKSLVTLHDVSYLYSRWQETKDEKILRQFISPMEKALSLLPKIIVRDSAVDALCHGAHLTAPGILALDAGIKIGDSAAVYTQKGEAITLAQAVVSSENVLKMDHGFVAKTQRVMMPRGTYPKKWHSNQ
;
A
#
# COMPACT_ATOMS: atom_id res chain seq x y z
N MET A 1 -16.60 1.09 18.34
CA MET A 1 -17.73 2.04 18.13
C MET A 1 -18.60 2.02 19.39
N LYS A 2 -19.18 3.15 19.76
CA LYS A 2 -20.12 3.24 20.87
C LYS A 2 -21.48 3.73 20.36
N LEU A 3 -22.53 2.94 20.62
CA LEU A 3 -23.92 3.26 20.31
C LEU A 3 -24.47 4.26 21.34
N HIS A 4 -25.37 5.17 20.94
CA HIS A 4 -25.96 6.12 21.87
C HIS A 4 -27.14 5.54 22.66
N SER A 5 -27.76 4.45 22.16
CA SER A 5 -28.72 3.65 22.90
C SER A 5 -28.49 2.15 22.72
N GLN A 6 -29.15 1.33 23.52
CA GLN A 6 -29.00 -0.12 23.47
C GLN A 6 -29.75 -0.70 22.27
N ILE A 7 -29.07 -1.53 21.49
CA ILE A 7 -29.61 -2.23 20.31
C ILE A 7 -29.22 -3.70 20.43
N SER A 8 -30.05 -4.61 19.90
CA SER A 8 -29.72 -6.02 19.86
C SER A 8 -28.53 -6.33 18.95
N GLU A 9 -27.71 -7.29 19.34
CA GLU A 9 -26.53 -7.72 18.60
C GLU A 9 -26.87 -8.16 17.17
N ASP A 10 -27.95 -8.93 16.99
CA ASP A 10 -28.41 -9.38 15.68
C ASP A 10 -28.71 -8.22 14.73
N LYS A 11 -29.33 -7.15 15.24
CA LYS A 11 -29.62 -5.96 14.44
C LYS A 11 -28.33 -5.24 14.05
N VAL A 12 -27.36 -5.15 14.98
CA VAL A 12 -26.04 -4.56 14.69
C VAL A 12 -25.33 -5.37 13.63
N LYS A 13 -25.27 -6.70 13.78
CA LYS A 13 -24.62 -7.60 12.82
C LYS A 13 -25.21 -7.45 11.42
N LYS A 14 -26.54 -7.48 11.31
CA LYS A 14 -27.23 -7.31 10.02
C LYS A 14 -26.86 -5.98 9.34
N ILE A 15 -26.83 -4.88 10.10
CA ILE A 15 -26.47 -3.57 9.55
C ILE A 15 -24.99 -3.52 9.17
N LEU A 16 -24.07 -4.12 9.94
CA LEU A 16 -22.67 -4.23 9.56
C LEU A 16 -22.52 -4.94 8.20
N ASP A 17 -23.22 -6.05 7.99
CA ASP A 17 -23.19 -6.81 6.74
C ASP A 17 -23.67 -5.96 5.53
N GLU A 18 -24.67 -5.09 5.73
CA GLU A 18 -25.18 -4.17 4.70
C GLU A 18 -24.14 -3.08 4.29
N PHE A 19 -23.18 -2.77 5.16
CA PHE A 19 -22.10 -1.83 4.84
C PHE A 19 -20.93 -2.44 4.07
N GLN A 20 -20.94 -3.75 3.81
CA GLN A 20 -19.95 -4.37 2.95
C GLN A 20 -20.21 -4.02 1.48
N GLY A 21 -19.16 -3.65 0.74
CA GLY A 21 -19.24 -3.23 -0.65
C GLY A 21 -18.94 -1.75 -0.83
N GLU A 22 -19.58 -1.12 -1.82
CA GLU A 22 -19.35 0.29 -2.12
C GLU A 22 -20.19 1.21 -1.22
N ILE A 23 -19.51 2.13 -0.54
CA ILE A 23 -20.14 3.16 0.29
C ILE A 23 -19.79 4.57 -0.19
N TYR A 24 -20.69 5.50 0.05
CA TYR A 24 -20.48 6.92 -0.26
C TYR A 24 -20.11 7.69 1.00
N GLN A 25 -18.95 8.34 0.97
CA GLN A 25 -18.48 9.13 2.10
C GLN A 25 -18.12 10.56 1.69
N ARG A 26 -18.50 11.54 2.51
CA ARG A 26 -17.94 12.88 2.48
C ARG A 26 -16.88 13.00 3.57
N PRO A 27 -15.66 13.48 3.25
CA PRO A 27 -14.64 13.71 4.26
C PRO A 27 -15.18 14.62 5.39
N PRO A 28 -14.75 14.40 6.65
CA PRO A 28 -15.15 15.25 7.77
C PRO A 28 -14.71 16.69 7.57
N LEU A 29 -15.35 17.64 8.29
CA LEU A 29 -15.07 19.08 8.17
C LEU A 29 -13.60 19.42 8.44
N ARG A 30 -12.98 18.74 9.42
CA ARG A 30 -11.56 18.88 9.77
C ARG A 30 -10.74 17.82 9.05
N SER A 31 -10.60 17.93 7.73
CA SER A 31 -9.72 17.06 6.93
C SER A 31 -8.89 17.91 5.96
N SER A 32 -7.68 17.47 5.65
CA SER A 32 -6.77 18.13 4.70
C SER A 32 -7.17 17.98 3.23
N VAL A 33 -8.25 17.24 2.93
CA VAL A 33 -8.67 16.96 1.56
C VAL A 33 -9.95 17.69 1.20
N LYS A 34 -10.12 18.00 -0.11
CA LYS A 34 -11.35 18.62 -0.64
C LYS A 34 -12.57 17.78 -0.28
N ARG A 35 -13.61 18.44 0.25
CA ARG A 35 -14.85 17.82 0.74
C ARG A 35 -15.81 17.48 -0.40
N LYS A 36 -15.39 16.56 -1.27
CA LYS A 36 -16.23 15.98 -2.33
C LYS A 36 -16.75 14.62 -1.91
N LEU A 37 -17.95 14.27 -2.37
CA LEU A 37 -18.48 12.91 -2.23
C LEU A 37 -17.51 11.93 -2.93
N ARG A 38 -17.19 10.84 -2.27
CA ARG A 38 -16.27 9.82 -2.77
C ARG A 38 -16.87 8.45 -2.52
N THR A 39 -16.75 7.57 -3.49
CA THR A 39 -17.00 6.13 -3.30
C THR A 39 -15.79 5.50 -2.62
N ARG A 40 -16.06 4.58 -1.70
CA ARG A 40 -15.05 3.76 -1.01
C ARG A 40 -15.56 2.35 -0.86
N THR A 41 -14.67 1.38 -0.98
CA THR A 41 -15.02 -0.03 -0.87
C THR A 41 -14.70 -0.54 0.53
N ILE A 42 -15.67 -1.16 1.17
CA ILE A 42 -15.50 -1.98 2.37
C ILE A 42 -15.39 -3.44 1.89
N TYR A 43 -14.21 -4.02 2.06
CA TYR A 43 -13.94 -5.39 1.61
C TYR A 43 -14.55 -6.44 2.52
N TYR A 44 -14.51 -6.20 3.82
CA TYR A 44 -15.15 -7.01 4.85
C TYR A 44 -15.39 -6.17 6.11
N ILE A 45 -16.39 -6.55 6.89
CA ILE A 45 -16.70 -5.96 8.18
C ILE A 45 -17.24 -7.05 9.09
N ASP A 46 -16.52 -7.38 10.16
CA ASP A 46 -16.80 -8.50 11.03
C ASP A 46 -17.10 -7.99 12.44
N LEU A 47 -18.25 -8.33 13.00
CA LEU A 47 -18.54 -8.12 14.42
C LEU A 47 -17.65 -9.06 15.24
N MET A 48 -16.81 -8.51 16.11
CA MET A 48 -15.91 -9.27 16.97
C MET A 48 -16.51 -9.49 18.37
N GLU A 49 -17.07 -8.43 18.93
CA GLU A 49 -17.63 -8.46 20.29
C GLU A 49 -18.61 -7.31 20.47
N MET A 50 -19.63 -7.54 21.26
CA MET A 50 -20.56 -6.51 21.69
C MET A 50 -20.81 -6.60 23.20
N GLN A 51 -20.55 -5.51 23.91
CA GLN A 51 -20.84 -5.38 25.33
C GLN A 51 -21.69 -4.12 25.54
N GLU A 52 -22.96 -4.34 25.93
CA GLU A 52 -23.94 -3.27 26.10
C GLU A 52 -24.05 -2.37 24.83
N ARG A 53 -23.47 -1.17 24.87
CA ARG A 53 -23.43 -0.21 23.77
C ARG A 53 -22.08 -0.13 23.06
N ASN A 54 -21.08 -0.89 23.54
CA ASN A 54 -19.78 -0.94 22.92
C ASN A 54 -19.73 -2.07 21.91
N VAL A 55 -19.42 -1.72 20.67
CA VAL A 55 -19.34 -2.65 19.54
C VAL A 55 -17.90 -2.66 19.03
N LEU A 56 -17.24 -3.80 19.13
CA LEU A 56 -15.94 -4.05 18.53
C LEU A 56 -16.16 -4.76 17.20
N PHE A 57 -15.70 -4.16 16.13
CA PHE A 57 -15.72 -4.78 14.81
C PHE A 57 -14.40 -4.59 14.08
N LYS A 58 -14.06 -5.53 13.21
CA LYS A 58 -12.90 -5.47 12.32
C LYS A 58 -13.35 -5.11 10.93
N VAL A 59 -12.67 -4.16 10.29
CA VAL A 59 -13.02 -3.73 8.95
C VAL A 59 -11.79 -3.69 8.04
N GLY A 60 -11.90 -4.29 6.87
CA GLY A 60 -10.96 -4.11 5.76
C GLY A 60 -11.57 -3.20 4.72
N CYS A 61 -10.88 -2.12 4.38
CA CYS A 61 -11.43 -1.09 3.51
C CYS A 61 -10.36 -0.46 2.62
N GLU A 62 -10.83 0.18 1.56
CA GLU A 62 -10.01 0.97 0.65
C GLU A 62 -9.29 2.12 1.37
N ALA A 63 -8.08 2.44 0.90
CA ALA A 63 -7.32 3.59 1.41
C ALA A 63 -8.11 4.89 1.29
N GLY A 64 -8.09 5.69 2.37
CA GLY A 64 -8.83 6.94 2.45
C GLY A 64 -10.28 6.80 2.91
N THR A 65 -10.72 5.61 3.34
CA THR A 65 -11.99 5.41 4.05
C THR A 65 -11.92 6.01 5.44
N TYR A 66 -12.91 6.81 5.80
CA TYR A 66 -13.01 7.45 7.11
C TYR A 66 -13.82 6.57 8.08
N ILE A 67 -13.12 5.84 8.95
CA ILE A 67 -13.77 4.92 9.92
C ILE A 67 -14.64 5.68 10.91
N ARG A 68 -14.27 6.92 11.30
CA ARG A 68 -15.14 7.79 12.12
C ARG A 68 -16.48 8.06 11.42
N LYS A 69 -16.47 8.31 10.11
CA LYS A 69 -17.69 8.52 9.34
C LYS A 69 -18.49 7.23 9.20
N LEU A 70 -17.80 6.09 9.00
CA LEU A 70 -18.45 4.78 8.96
C LEU A 70 -19.21 4.48 10.26
N CYS A 71 -18.59 4.69 11.43
CA CYS A 71 -19.27 4.51 12.71
C CYS A 71 -20.49 5.43 12.85
N TYR A 72 -20.40 6.68 12.41
CA TYR A 72 -21.52 7.60 12.40
C TYR A 72 -22.64 7.11 11.49
N ASP A 73 -22.35 6.71 10.26
CA ASP A 73 -23.33 6.26 9.27
C ASP A 73 -24.05 4.97 9.73
N ILE A 74 -23.30 4.01 10.31
CA ILE A 74 -23.90 2.81 10.93
C ILE A 74 -24.88 3.21 12.04
N GLY A 75 -24.50 4.17 12.89
CA GLY A 75 -25.36 4.67 13.95
C GLY A 75 -26.67 5.32 13.45
N GLU A 76 -26.60 6.05 12.35
CA GLU A 76 -27.78 6.67 11.70
C GLU A 76 -28.70 5.59 11.14
N VAL A 77 -28.18 4.58 10.45
CA VAL A 77 -28.97 3.45 9.91
C VAL A 77 -29.61 2.62 11.03
N LEU A 78 -28.91 2.43 12.16
CA LEU A 78 -29.47 1.79 13.35
C LEU A 78 -30.59 2.62 14.01
N GLY A 79 -30.66 3.91 13.70
CA GLY A 79 -31.64 4.86 14.29
C GLY A 79 -31.32 5.28 15.72
N CYS A 80 -30.14 4.94 16.23
CA CYS A 80 -29.73 5.26 17.60
C CYS A 80 -28.57 6.28 17.69
N GLY A 81 -27.90 6.54 16.56
CA GLY A 81 -26.65 7.26 16.53
C GLY A 81 -25.47 6.47 17.12
N ALA A 82 -24.26 6.75 16.62
CA ALA A 82 -23.03 6.15 17.12
C ALA A 82 -21.82 7.05 16.88
N HIS A 83 -20.74 6.78 17.60
CA HIS A 83 -19.45 7.42 17.36
C HIS A 83 -18.29 6.44 17.49
N MET A 84 -17.18 6.76 16.83
CA MET A 84 -15.95 6.01 16.96
C MET A 84 -15.33 6.30 18.33
N GLN A 85 -15.26 5.30 19.20
CA GLN A 85 -14.66 5.41 20.54
C GLN A 85 -13.14 5.27 20.44
N GLU A 86 -12.69 4.22 19.76
CA GLU A 86 -11.28 3.87 19.60
C GLU A 86 -11.05 3.28 18.20
N LEU A 87 -9.82 3.41 17.70
CA LEU A 87 -9.41 2.85 16.41
C LEU A 87 -7.99 2.31 16.52
N ARG A 88 -7.80 1.04 16.16
CA ARG A 88 -6.49 0.43 16.00
C ARG A 88 -6.32 -0.04 14.55
N ARG A 89 -5.22 0.39 13.92
CA ARG A 89 -4.86 -0.09 12.60
C ARG A 89 -3.96 -1.30 12.74
N THR A 90 -4.46 -2.47 12.33
CA THR A 90 -3.74 -3.75 12.41
C THR A 90 -3.02 -4.12 11.10
N ARG A 91 -3.36 -3.42 9.98
CA ARG A 91 -2.73 -3.63 8.68
C ARG A 91 -2.67 -2.34 7.87
N ALA A 92 -1.56 -2.13 7.15
CA ALA A 92 -1.39 -1.05 6.18
C ALA A 92 -0.58 -1.57 4.98
N GLY A 93 -1.24 -1.83 3.84
CA GLY A 93 -0.62 -2.46 2.68
C GLY A 93 -0.04 -3.84 3.03
N PRO A 94 1.25 -4.11 2.76
CA PRO A 94 1.89 -5.39 3.07
C PRO A 94 2.26 -5.54 4.56
N PHE A 95 2.19 -4.47 5.34
CA PHE A 95 2.58 -4.46 6.74
C PHE A 95 1.41 -4.83 7.63
N THR A 96 1.63 -5.81 8.50
CA THR A 96 0.70 -6.24 9.54
C THR A 96 1.29 -5.98 10.92
N GLU A 97 0.45 -5.97 11.94
CA GLU A 97 0.89 -5.92 13.32
C GLU A 97 1.43 -7.30 13.72
N ASP A 98 2.74 -7.47 13.63
CA ASP A 98 3.47 -8.68 13.96
C ASP A 98 4.66 -8.37 14.91
N LYS A 99 5.51 -9.37 15.16
CA LYS A 99 6.69 -9.24 16.05
C LYS A 99 7.74 -8.23 15.57
N SER A 100 7.65 -7.77 14.31
CA SER A 100 8.54 -6.73 13.77
C SER A 100 8.04 -5.30 14.03
N LEU A 101 6.85 -5.15 14.63
CA LEU A 101 6.31 -3.86 15.02
C LEU A 101 7.14 -3.27 16.17
N VAL A 102 7.65 -2.07 15.96
CA VAL A 102 8.48 -1.35 16.94
C VAL A 102 7.94 0.05 17.16
N THR A 103 8.21 0.61 18.32
CA THR A 103 7.87 2.00 18.60
C THR A 103 8.94 2.96 18.09
N LEU A 104 8.59 4.24 17.94
CA LEU A 104 9.59 5.28 17.62
C LEU A 104 10.66 5.42 18.71
N HIS A 105 10.33 5.11 19.97
CA HIS A 105 11.29 5.09 21.07
C HIS A 105 12.32 3.98 20.88
N ASP A 106 11.88 2.78 20.51
CA ASP A 106 12.80 1.66 20.21
C ASP A 106 13.75 2.03 19.07
N VAL A 107 13.22 2.60 17.99
CA VAL A 107 14.05 3.02 16.84
C VAL A 107 15.05 4.09 17.24
N SER A 108 14.65 5.08 18.04
CA SER A 108 15.54 6.14 18.51
C SER A 108 16.67 5.58 19.38
N TYR A 109 16.36 4.67 20.30
CA TYR A 109 17.36 4.00 21.14
C TYR A 109 18.35 3.18 20.31
N LEU A 110 17.85 2.39 19.36
CA LEU A 110 18.69 1.56 18.49
C LEU A 110 19.56 2.38 17.56
N TYR A 111 19.06 3.52 17.10
CA TYR A 111 19.83 4.46 16.27
C TYR A 111 20.99 5.07 17.10
N SER A 112 20.76 5.49 18.34
CA SER A 112 21.81 5.99 19.22
C SER A 112 22.89 4.91 19.47
N ARG A 113 22.46 3.67 19.74
CA ARG A 113 23.38 2.53 19.89
C ARG A 113 24.22 2.29 18.64
N TRP A 114 23.60 2.35 17.46
CA TRP A 114 24.34 2.23 16.20
C TRP A 114 25.35 3.36 16.01
N GLN A 115 25.02 4.59 16.39
CA GLN A 115 25.97 5.72 16.31
C GLN A 115 27.22 5.46 17.15
N GLU A 116 27.07 4.83 18.32
CA GLU A 116 28.17 4.49 19.21
C GLU A 116 28.98 3.29 18.72
N THR A 117 28.31 2.21 18.38
CA THR A 117 28.94 0.90 18.10
C THR A 117 29.28 0.68 16.63
N LYS A 118 28.63 1.40 15.70
CA LYS A 118 28.64 1.19 14.24
C LYS A 118 28.19 -0.22 13.80
N ASP A 119 27.57 -0.99 14.70
CA ASP A 119 27.00 -2.30 14.38
C ASP A 119 25.58 -2.15 13.82
N GLU A 120 25.43 -2.41 12.51
CA GLU A 120 24.15 -2.33 11.82
C GLU A 120 23.21 -3.51 12.08
N LYS A 121 23.70 -4.62 12.66
CA LYS A 121 22.89 -5.84 12.83
C LYS A 121 21.62 -5.58 13.62
N ILE A 122 21.70 -4.74 14.64
CA ILE A 122 20.57 -4.41 15.49
C ILE A 122 19.55 -3.58 14.70
N LEU A 123 19.99 -2.55 13.96
CA LEU A 123 19.09 -1.74 13.13
C LEU A 123 18.38 -2.56 12.04
N ARG A 124 19.08 -3.51 11.43
CA ARG A 124 18.53 -4.36 10.36
C ARG A 124 17.43 -5.31 10.84
N GLN A 125 17.26 -5.51 12.14
CA GLN A 125 16.13 -6.27 12.69
C GLN A 125 14.82 -5.46 12.65
N PHE A 126 14.89 -4.13 12.66
CA PHE A 126 13.73 -3.24 12.78
C PHE A 126 13.50 -2.41 11.51
N ILE A 127 14.56 -2.13 10.74
CA ILE A 127 14.46 -1.41 9.47
C ILE A 127 14.45 -2.43 8.33
N SER A 128 13.28 -2.63 7.75
CA SER A 128 13.10 -3.51 6.60
C SER A 128 13.59 -2.83 5.31
N PRO A 129 14.09 -3.60 4.32
CA PRO A 129 14.39 -3.08 3.02
C PRO A 129 13.12 -2.54 2.33
N MET A 130 13.31 -1.54 1.48
CA MET A 130 12.23 -0.87 0.77
C MET A 130 11.41 -1.83 -0.10
N GLU A 131 12.04 -2.86 -0.61
CA GLU A 131 11.43 -3.91 -1.43
C GLU A 131 10.26 -4.61 -0.73
N LYS A 132 10.28 -4.69 0.61
CA LYS A 132 9.15 -5.21 1.39
C LYS A 132 7.89 -4.37 1.19
N ALA A 133 8.02 -3.06 1.07
CA ALA A 133 6.88 -2.17 0.82
C ALA A 133 6.29 -2.34 -0.60
N LEU A 134 7.09 -2.84 -1.54
CA LEU A 134 6.71 -3.04 -2.94
C LEU A 134 6.15 -4.43 -3.21
N SER A 135 6.10 -5.32 -2.22
CA SER A 135 5.75 -6.74 -2.38
C SER A 135 4.34 -7.01 -2.91
N LEU A 136 3.44 -6.03 -2.82
CA LEU A 136 2.07 -6.12 -3.36
C LEU A 136 1.95 -5.63 -4.81
N LEU A 137 3.00 -5.01 -5.35
CA LEU A 137 3.00 -4.56 -6.73
C LEU A 137 3.49 -5.66 -7.67
N PRO A 138 2.94 -5.76 -8.87
CA PRO A 138 3.49 -6.61 -9.92
C PRO A 138 4.97 -6.31 -10.16
N LYS A 139 5.76 -7.34 -10.42
CA LYS A 139 7.21 -7.23 -10.62
C LYS A 139 7.58 -7.29 -12.10
N ILE A 140 8.56 -6.47 -12.46
CA ILE A 140 9.24 -6.53 -13.76
C ILE A 140 10.73 -6.62 -13.47
N ILE A 141 11.39 -7.68 -13.95
CA ILE A 141 12.83 -7.91 -13.78
C ILE A 141 13.53 -7.49 -15.07
N VAL A 142 14.57 -6.68 -14.96
CA VAL A 142 15.29 -6.14 -16.12
C VAL A 142 16.73 -6.63 -16.22
N ARG A 143 17.30 -6.52 -17.41
CA ARG A 143 18.73 -6.77 -17.67
C ARG A 143 19.57 -5.70 -17.02
N ASP A 144 20.76 -6.07 -16.56
CA ASP A 144 21.72 -5.12 -15.95
C ASP A 144 22.06 -3.96 -16.90
N SER A 145 22.04 -4.19 -18.22
CA SER A 145 22.27 -3.14 -19.22
C SER A 145 21.20 -2.04 -19.24
N ALA A 146 19.99 -2.31 -18.74
CA ALA A 146 18.91 -1.33 -18.68
C ALA A 146 18.89 -0.52 -17.37
N VAL A 147 19.59 -0.98 -16.33
CA VAL A 147 19.51 -0.42 -14.98
C VAL A 147 19.93 1.04 -14.94
N ASP A 148 21.11 1.37 -15.47
CA ASP A 148 21.64 2.74 -15.44
C ASP A 148 20.68 3.74 -16.13
N ALA A 149 20.14 3.38 -17.30
CA ALA A 149 19.18 4.23 -18.01
C ALA A 149 17.90 4.47 -17.18
N LEU A 150 17.39 3.45 -16.51
CA LEU A 150 16.22 3.57 -15.62
C LEU A 150 16.52 4.44 -14.39
N CYS A 151 17.72 4.34 -13.82
CA CYS A 151 18.19 5.23 -12.74
C CYS A 151 18.24 6.71 -13.17
N HIS A 152 18.40 6.97 -14.47
CA HIS A 152 18.33 8.32 -15.04
C HIS A 152 16.91 8.74 -15.46
N GLY A 153 15.90 7.90 -15.22
CA GLY A 153 14.49 8.19 -15.51
C GLY A 153 14.05 7.80 -16.92
N ALA A 154 14.84 7.03 -17.65
CA ALA A 154 14.41 6.49 -18.94
C ALA A 154 13.18 5.59 -18.78
N HIS A 155 12.33 5.52 -19.80
CA HIS A 155 11.19 4.61 -19.83
C HIS A 155 11.64 3.20 -20.15
N LEU A 156 10.94 2.20 -19.58
CA LEU A 156 11.25 0.80 -19.80
C LEU A 156 10.81 0.34 -21.19
N THR A 157 11.73 -0.31 -21.90
CA THR A 157 11.51 -0.88 -23.25
C THR A 157 11.53 -2.41 -23.21
N ALA A 158 10.86 -3.06 -24.17
CA ALA A 158 10.76 -4.51 -24.24
C ALA A 158 12.13 -5.24 -24.22
N PRO A 159 13.18 -4.83 -24.95
CA PRO A 159 14.48 -5.51 -24.92
C PRO A 159 15.16 -5.49 -23.55
N GLY A 160 14.80 -4.53 -22.68
CA GLY A 160 15.33 -4.42 -21.32
C GLY A 160 14.75 -5.43 -20.35
N ILE A 161 13.63 -6.07 -20.68
CA ILE A 161 12.90 -6.97 -19.77
C ILE A 161 13.48 -8.39 -19.86
N LEU A 162 13.62 -9.03 -18.70
CA LEU A 162 13.97 -10.45 -18.57
C LEU A 162 12.75 -11.28 -18.17
N ALA A 163 11.97 -10.77 -17.23
CA ALA A 163 10.77 -11.43 -16.72
C ALA A 163 9.78 -10.40 -16.21
N LEU A 164 8.51 -10.75 -16.21
CA LEU A 164 7.44 -9.94 -15.64
C LEU A 164 6.35 -10.83 -15.08
N ASP A 165 5.63 -10.33 -14.09
CA ASP A 165 4.46 -11.02 -13.54
C ASP A 165 3.32 -11.05 -14.59
N ALA A 166 2.56 -12.14 -14.58
CA ALA A 166 1.37 -12.26 -15.39
C ALA A 166 0.25 -11.34 -14.87
N GLY A 167 -0.66 -10.97 -15.80
CA GLY A 167 -1.86 -10.22 -15.42
C GLY A 167 -1.66 -8.71 -15.27
N ILE A 168 -0.49 -8.15 -15.57
CA ILE A 168 -0.28 -6.70 -15.60
C ILE A 168 -1.14 -6.09 -16.72
N LYS A 169 -1.97 -5.12 -16.35
CA LYS A 169 -2.85 -4.39 -17.27
C LYS A 169 -2.29 -3.01 -17.58
N ILE A 170 -2.74 -2.41 -18.67
CA ILE A 170 -2.42 -1.02 -19.00
C ILE A 170 -2.92 -0.10 -17.87
N GLY A 171 -2.04 0.77 -17.39
CA GLY A 171 -2.33 1.68 -16.29
C GLY A 171 -1.91 1.16 -14.91
N ASP A 172 -1.62 -0.12 -14.75
CA ASP A 172 -1.15 -0.67 -13.49
C ASP A 172 0.22 -0.11 -13.12
N SER A 173 0.42 0.11 -11.83
CA SER A 173 1.74 0.41 -11.27
C SER A 173 2.49 -0.89 -11.03
N ALA A 174 3.71 -1.00 -11.53
CA ALA A 174 4.61 -2.12 -11.33
C ALA A 174 5.94 -1.67 -10.71
N ALA A 175 6.56 -2.55 -9.93
CA ALA A 175 7.89 -2.34 -9.39
C ALA A 175 8.92 -3.02 -10.28
N VAL A 176 9.93 -2.25 -10.70
CA VAL A 176 11.00 -2.71 -11.59
C VAL A 176 12.23 -3.05 -10.77
N TYR A 177 12.76 -4.26 -10.97
CA TYR A 177 13.85 -4.83 -10.19
C TYR A 177 15.04 -5.24 -11.05
N THR A 178 16.23 -5.23 -10.44
CA THR A 178 17.42 -5.91 -10.99
C THR A 178 17.25 -7.43 -10.86
N GLN A 179 18.14 -8.18 -11.51
CA GLN A 179 18.23 -9.65 -11.36
C GLN A 179 18.56 -10.07 -9.91
N LYS A 180 19.16 -9.19 -9.12
CA LYS A 180 19.48 -9.41 -7.70
C LYS A 180 18.31 -9.10 -6.76
N GLY A 181 17.18 -8.62 -7.28
CA GLY A 181 16.00 -8.27 -6.50
C GLY A 181 16.06 -6.88 -5.88
N GLU A 182 16.95 -6.00 -6.34
CA GLU A 182 17.06 -4.61 -5.90
C GLU A 182 16.04 -3.75 -6.66
N ALA A 183 15.26 -2.93 -5.95
CA ALA A 183 14.26 -2.07 -6.58
C ALA A 183 14.90 -0.88 -7.29
N ILE A 184 14.60 -0.71 -8.58
CA ILE A 184 15.14 0.38 -9.41
C ILE A 184 14.16 1.54 -9.45
N THR A 185 12.92 1.27 -9.87
CA THR A 185 11.92 2.31 -10.10
C THR A 185 10.50 1.77 -9.98
N LEU A 186 9.56 2.65 -9.67
CA LEU A 186 8.14 2.43 -9.95
C LEU A 186 7.84 2.88 -11.37
N ALA A 187 7.08 2.08 -12.09
CA ALA A 187 6.68 2.38 -13.45
C ALA A 187 5.19 2.06 -13.67
N GLN A 188 4.56 2.79 -14.57
CA GLN A 188 3.19 2.53 -14.99
C GLN A 188 3.19 1.78 -16.31
N ALA A 189 2.55 0.64 -16.37
CA ALA A 189 2.43 -0.17 -17.56
C ALA A 189 1.64 0.58 -18.65
N VAL A 190 2.19 0.64 -19.86
CA VAL A 190 1.51 1.18 -21.06
C VAL A 190 1.14 0.06 -22.03
N VAL A 191 1.62 -1.16 -21.75
CA VAL A 191 1.31 -2.39 -22.48
C VAL A 191 0.98 -3.48 -21.48
N SER A 192 0.03 -4.37 -21.79
CA SER A 192 -0.29 -5.51 -20.94
C SER A 192 0.81 -6.58 -20.99
N SER A 193 0.96 -7.36 -19.91
CA SER A 193 1.96 -8.44 -19.84
C SER A 193 1.88 -9.43 -21.02
N GLU A 194 0.68 -9.77 -21.48
CA GLU A 194 0.46 -10.67 -22.62
C GLU A 194 1.01 -10.10 -23.93
N ASN A 195 0.89 -8.79 -24.12
CA ASN A 195 1.37 -8.12 -25.32
C ASN A 195 2.88 -7.87 -25.28
N VAL A 196 3.46 -7.62 -24.10
CA VAL A 196 4.91 -7.50 -23.92
C VAL A 196 5.65 -8.73 -24.43
N LEU A 197 5.11 -9.93 -24.19
CA LEU A 197 5.70 -11.20 -24.64
C LEU A 197 5.76 -11.35 -26.17
N LYS A 198 5.00 -10.53 -26.91
CA LYS A 198 4.93 -10.53 -28.39
C LYS A 198 5.75 -9.37 -29.00
N MET A 199 6.40 -8.56 -28.18
CA MET A 199 7.11 -7.35 -28.62
C MET A 199 8.62 -7.56 -28.62
N ASP A 200 9.26 -7.31 -29.75
CA ASP A 200 10.72 -7.24 -29.83
C ASP A 200 11.25 -5.85 -29.46
N HIS A 201 10.46 -4.79 -29.70
CA HIS A 201 10.84 -3.39 -29.49
C HIS A 201 9.66 -2.56 -28.99
N GLY A 202 9.94 -1.38 -28.41
CA GLY A 202 8.94 -0.40 -28.00
C GLY A 202 8.88 -0.18 -26.49
N PHE A 203 8.14 0.86 -26.09
CA PHE A 203 7.94 1.23 -24.71
C PHE A 203 6.89 0.32 -24.04
N VAL A 204 7.25 -0.19 -22.86
CA VAL A 204 6.40 -1.10 -22.07
C VAL A 204 5.85 -0.43 -20.83
N ALA A 205 6.67 0.37 -20.16
CA ALA A 205 6.23 1.07 -18.96
C ALA A 205 6.89 2.44 -18.84
N LYS A 206 6.12 3.41 -18.35
CA LYS A 206 6.55 4.78 -18.10
C LYS A 206 7.09 4.88 -16.68
N THR A 207 8.35 5.27 -16.53
CA THR A 207 8.98 5.54 -15.23
C THR A 207 8.22 6.64 -14.50
N GLN A 208 7.79 6.35 -13.27
CA GLN A 208 7.08 7.29 -12.40
C GLN A 208 8.00 7.82 -11.30
N ARG A 209 8.73 6.94 -10.64
CA ARG A 209 9.62 7.32 -9.52
C ARG A 209 10.84 6.44 -9.48
N VAL A 210 11.99 7.02 -9.70
CA VAL A 210 13.30 6.36 -9.54
C VAL A 210 13.62 6.26 -8.04
N MET A 211 14.08 5.08 -7.62
CA MET A 211 14.44 4.76 -6.24
C MET A 211 15.93 4.47 -6.10
N MET A 212 16.49 3.75 -7.08
CA MET A 212 17.92 3.40 -7.08
C MET A 212 18.78 4.62 -7.43
N PRO A 213 19.85 4.91 -6.67
CA PRO A 213 20.78 5.99 -6.99
C PRO A 213 21.46 5.79 -8.34
N ARG A 214 21.74 6.90 -9.02
CA ARG A 214 22.55 6.90 -10.25
C ARG A 214 23.96 6.38 -9.95
N GLY A 215 24.55 5.66 -10.91
CA GLY A 215 25.90 5.11 -10.76
C GLY A 215 25.99 3.83 -9.92
N THR A 216 24.87 3.27 -9.45
CA THR A 216 24.84 1.96 -8.77
C THR A 216 25.25 0.84 -9.74
N TYR A 217 24.86 0.95 -11.00
CA TYR A 217 25.24 0.05 -12.08
C TYR A 217 26.06 0.79 -13.15
N PRO A 218 27.03 0.11 -13.81
CA PRO A 218 27.85 0.75 -14.81
C PRO A 218 27.04 1.12 -16.06
N LYS A 219 27.37 2.25 -16.66
CA LYS A 219 26.80 2.70 -17.94
C LYS A 219 27.31 1.79 -19.05
N LYS A 220 26.45 0.98 -19.66
CA LYS A 220 26.82 0.01 -20.70
C LYS A 220 26.57 0.48 -22.14
N TRP A 221 25.90 1.62 -22.33
CA TRP A 221 25.70 2.20 -23.64
C TRP A 221 26.71 3.34 -23.88
N HIS A 222 27.73 3.04 -24.64
CA HIS A 222 28.48 4.09 -25.37
C HIS A 222 27.76 4.24 -26.71
N SER A 223 27.12 5.40 -26.96
CA SER A 223 26.87 5.82 -28.36
C SER A 223 28.22 5.95 -29.02
N ASN A 224 28.59 5.02 -29.88
CA ASN A 224 29.67 5.26 -30.83
C ASN A 224 29.25 6.49 -31.63
N GLN A 225 29.97 7.61 -31.41
CA GLN A 225 30.02 8.72 -32.33
C GLN A 225 30.72 8.28 -33.61
#